data_2c3ddee66c5bad2fc2b3042635a2a8d4
#
_entry.id   2c3ddee66c5bad2fc2b3042635a2a8d4
#
_cell.length_a   1.000
_cell.length_b   1.000
_cell.length_c   1.000
_cell.angle_alpha   90.00
_cell.angle_beta   90.00
_cell.angle_gamma   90.00
#
_symmetry.space_group_name_H-M   'P 1'
#
loop_
_entity.id
_entity.type
_entity.pdbx_description
1 polymer ?
#
loop_
_entity_poly.entity_id
_entity_poly.type
_entity_poly.pdbx_seq_one_letter_code
_entity_poly.pdbx_strand_id
1 'polypeptide(L)'
;MSKQLILITAPFNCGYCKRAQEELPTLCENKGWELVEIEDEAGDSGFPVDTYPTFMVRVNDKMVETIQGYPGKETIEKKLNSY
;
A
#
# COMPACT_ATOMS: atom_id res chain seq x y z
N MET A 1 -5.57 -18.46 -1.71
CA MET A 1 -6.11 -17.22 -1.16
C MET A 1 -5.33 -16.04 -1.70
N SER A 2 -6.02 -14.99 -2.12
CA SER A 2 -5.39 -13.82 -2.72
C SER A 2 -5.26 -12.72 -1.67
N LYS A 3 -4.03 -12.32 -1.37
CA LYS A 3 -3.72 -11.23 -0.44
C LYS A 3 -2.87 -10.21 -1.15
N GLN A 4 -3.37 -9.01 -1.26
CA GLN A 4 -2.70 -7.93 -1.99
C GLN A 4 -2.60 -6.67 -1.13
N LEU A 5 -1.43 -6.04 -1.17
CA LEU A 5 -1.24 -4.71 -0.59
C LEU A 5 -1.14 -3.74 -1.76
N ILE A 6 -2.08 -2.82 -1.86
CA ILE A 6 -2.11 -1.83 -2.92
C ILE A 6 -1.48 -0.55 -2.41
N LEU A 7 -0.39 -0.12 -3.03
CA LEU A 7 0.32 1.11 -2.70
C LEU A 7 0.00 2.17 -3.75
N ILE A 8 -0.67 3.23 -3.31
CA ILE A 8 -1.02 4.35 -4.18
C ILE A 8 -0.05 5.50 -3.90
N THR A 9 0.76 5.85 -4.88
CA THR A 9 1.80 6.87 -4.75
C THR A 9 1.40 8.18 -5.42
N ALA A 10 2.01 9.27 -4.94
CA ALA A 10 1.81 10.58 -5.54
C ALA A 10 2.46 10.67 -6.92
N PRO A 11 1.88 11.43 -7.87
CA PRO A 11 2.50 11.67 -9.17
C PRO A 11 3.63 12.71 -9.10
N PHE A 12 3.95 13.20 -7.91
CA PHE A 12 4.99 14.18 -7.68
C PHE A 12 5.98 13.64 -6.65
N ASN A 13 7.04 14.39 -6.35
CA ASN A 13 8.07 13.95 -5.42
C ASN A 13 7.49 13.73 -4.01
N CYS A 14 7.59 12.50 -3.53
CA CYS A 14 7.03 12.07 -2.25
C CYS A 14 8.04 11.18 -1.53
N GLY A 15 8.64 11.70 -0.46
CA GLY A 15 9.67 10.98 0.29
C GLY A 15 9.14 9.71 0.94
N TYR A 16 7.95 9.75 1.51
CA TYR A 16 7.36 8.56 2.14
C TYR A 16 6.95 7.49 1.12
N CYS A 17 6.54 7.92 -0.08
CA CYS A 17 6.24 6.98 -1.16
C CYS A 17 7.51 6.20 -1.54
N LYS A 18 8.63 6.90 -1.64
CA LYS A 18 9.92 6.26 -1.96
C LYS A 18 10.34 5.26 -0.88
N ARG A 19 10.17 5.62 0.39
CA ARG A 19 10.49 4.71 1.49
C ARG A 19 9.64 3.45 1.43
N ALA A 20 8.34 3.61 1.18
CA ALA A 20 7.44 2.47 1.04
C ALA A 20 7.86 1.58 -0.12
N GLN A 21 8.19 2.19 -1.27
CA GLN A 21 8.63 1.46 -2.45
C GLN A 21 9.93 0.67 -2.22
N GLU A 22 10.79 1.15 -1.32
CA GLU A 22 12.05 0.49 -1.02
C GLU A 22 11.87 -0.63 0.02
N GLU A 23 10.99 -0.44 1.00
CA GLU A 23 10.86 -1.33 2.15
C GLU A 23 9.80 -2.42 1.99
N LEU A 24 8.70 -2.12 1.30
CA LEU A 24 7.56 -3.03 1.24
C LEU A 24 7.71 -4.23 0.30
N PRO A 25 8.44 -4.16 -0.82
CA PRO A 25 8.57 -5.33 -1.69
C PRO A 25 9.12 -6.55 -0.97
N THR A 26 10.16 -6.38 -0.15
CA THR A 26 10.74 -7.48 0.62
C THR A 26 9.75 -7.99 1.67
N LEU A 27 9.06 -7.08 2.36
CA LEU A 27 8.08 -7.47 3.36
C LEU A 27 6.95 -8.29 2.75
N CYS A 28 6.41 -7.84 1.64
CA CYS A 28 5.33 -8.54 0.96
C CYS A 28 5.78 -9.90 0.43
N GLU A 29 6.98 -9.96 -0.14
CA GLU A 29 7.56 -11.21 -0.63
C GLU A 29 7.69 -12.22 0.50
N ASN A 30 8.21 -11.80 1.65
CA ASN A 30 8.41 -12.68 2.80
C ASN A 30 7.09 -13.19 3.39
N LYS A 31 6.01 -12.45 3.24
CA LYS A 31 4.70 -12.82 3.79
C LYS A 31 3.79 -13.49 2.77
N GLY A 32 4.22 -13.60 1.53
CA GLY A 32 3.39 -14.16 0.47
C GLY A 32 2.27 -13.22 0.01
N TRP A 33 2.44 -11.93 0.19
CA TRP A 33 1.52 -10.91 -0.29
C TRP A 33 1.97 -10.39 -1.63
N GLU A 34 1.02 -10.05 -2.50
CA GLU A 34 1.31 -9.37 -3.75
C GLU A 34 1.30 -7.86 -3.50
N LEU A 35 2.35 -7.16 -3.92
CA LEU A 35 2.42 -5.71 -3.85
C LEU A 35 2.00 -5.13 -5.19
N VAL A 36 0.93 -4.34 -5.19
CA VAL A 36 0.43 -3.65 -6.39
C VAL A 36 0.70 -2.17 -6.22
N GLU A 37 1.49 -1.57 -7.11
CA GLU A 37 1.81 -0.15 -7.07
C GLU A 37 1.01 0.61 -8.11
N ILE A 38 0.35 1.68 -7.68
CA ILE A 38 -0.45 2.55 -8.55
C ILE A 38 0.00 3.99 -8.34
N GLU A 39 0.37 4.67 -9.42
CA GLU A 39 0.64 6.10 -9.38
C GLU A 39 -0.67 6.84 -9.63
N ASP A 40 -1.05 7.70 -8.68
CA ASP A 40 -2.33 8.42 -8.73
C ASP A 40 -2.20 9.73 -9.51
N GLU A 41 -2.09 9.64 -10.84
CA GLU A 41 -1.99 10.81 -11.69
C GLU A 41 -3.32 11.58 -11.71
N ALA A 42 -3.28 12.82 -11.21
CA ALA A 42 -4.43 13.73 -11.20
C ALA A 42 -5.70 13.13 -10.57
N GLY A 43 -5.53 12.23 -9.60
CA GLY A 43 -6.67 11.59 -8.95
C GLY A 43 -7.34 10.49 -9.76
N ASP A 44 -6.66 9.96 -10.77
CA ASP A 44 -7.22 8.98 -11.68
C ASP A 44 -7.09 7.53 -11.24
N SER A 45 -6.57 7.28 -10.02
CA SER A 45 -6.43 5.91 -9.51
C SER A 45 -7.75 5.18 -9.34
N GLY A 46 -8.86 5.92 -9.27
CA GLY A 46 -10.17 5.35 -9.00
C GLY A 46 -10.46 5.15 -7.51
N PHE A 47 -9.55 5.53 -6.64
CA PHE A 47 -9.70 5.41 -5.20
C PHE A 47 -9.78 6.80 -4.55
N PRO A 48 -10.53 6.94 -3.44
CA PRO A 48 -10.59 8.21 -2.70
C PRO A 48 -9.30 8.41 -1.92
N VAL A 49 -8.34 9.16 -2.49
CA VAL A 49 -7.03 9.38 -1.89
C VAL A 49 -6.90 10.83 -1.45
N ASP A 50 -6.78 11.06 -0.14
CA ASP A 50 -6.61 12.39 0.44
C ASP A 50 -5.15 12.68 0.79
N THR A 51 -4.34 11.67 0.96
CA THR A 51 -2.93 11.81 1.32
C THR A 51 -2.10 10.73 0.64
N TYR A 52 -0.78 10.97 0.55
CA TYR A 52 0.14 10.02 -0.08
C TYR A 52 1.27 9.64 0.89
N PRO A 53 1.70 8.39 0.86
CA PRO A 53 1.06 7.27 0.14
C PRO A 53 -0.22 6.82 0.83
N THR A 54 -1.11 6.16 0.09
CA THR A 54 -2.27 5.50 0.66
C THR A 54 -2.16 4.02 0.36
N PHE A 55 -2.48 3.19 1.34
CA PHE A 55 -2.45 1.74 1.16
C PHE A 55 -3.85 1.18 1.27
N MET A 56 -4.13 0.19 0.45
CA MET A 56 -5.37 -0.57 0.56
C MET A 56 -5.03 -2.03 0.71
N VAL A 57 -5.63 -2.68 1.71
CA VAL A 57 -5.42 -4.10 1.97
C VAL A 57 -6.58 -4.84 1.32
N ARG A 58 -6.26 -5.75 0.43
CA ARG A 58 -7.24 -6.54 -0.32
C ARG A 58 -7.03 -8.01 -0.05
N VAL A 59 -8.08 -8.65 0.46
CA VAL A 59 -8.05 -10.08 0.74
C VAL A 59 -9.21 -10.74 0.02
N ASN A 60 -8.91 -11.72 -0.85
CA ASN A 60 -9.90 -12.45 -1.63
C ASN A 60 -10.85 -11.52 -2.40
N ASP A 61 -10.26 -10.52 -3.07
CA ASP A 61 -10.98 -9.52 -3.88
C ASP A 61 -11.86 -8.55 -3.09
N LYS A 62 -11.67 -8.47 -1.76
CA LYS A 62 -12.37 -7.51 -0.93
C LYS A 62 -11.40 -6.53 -0.29
N MET A 63 -11.69 -5.24 -0.39
CA MET A 63 -10.96 -4.21 0.33
C MET A 63 -11.35 -4.27 1.80
N VAL A 64 -10.41 -4.64 2.67
CA VAL A 64 -10.69 -4.84 4.08
C VAL A 64 -10.16 -3.72 4.97
N GLU A 65 -9.21 -2.93 4.46
CA GLU A 65 -8.66 -1.83 5.23
C GLU A 65 -8.03 -0.79 4.29
N THR A 66 -8.07 0.48 4.72
CA THR A 66 -7.37 1.58 4.06
C THR A 66 -6.43 2.22 5.08
N ILE A 67 -5.18 2.44 4.70
CA ILE A 67 -4.17 3.04 5.56
C ILE A 67 -3.69 4.33 4.89
N GLN A 68 -3.86 5.47 5.56
CA GLN A 68 -3.44 6.77 5.02
C GLN A 68 -2.07 7.13 5.57
N GLY A 69 -1.17 7.50 4.65
CA GLY A 69 0.22 7.80 5.00
C GLY A 69 1.03 6.53 5.20
N TYR A 70 2.34 6.68 5.39
CA TYR A 70 3.22 5.55 5.65
C TYR A 70 3.61 5.53 7.13
N PRO A 71 2.97 4.68 7.93
CA PRO A 71 3.23 4.63 9.38
C PRO A 71 4.52 3.90 9.75
N GLY A 72 5.23 3.37 8.75
CA GLY A 72 6.44 2.60 8.96
C GLY A 72 6.24 1.13 8.63
N LYS A 73 7.36 0.47 8.30
CA LYS A 73 7.36 -0.94 7.90
C LYS A 73 6.74 -1.83 8.98
N GLU A 74 7.12 -1.61 10.25
CA GLU A 74 6.64 -2.44 11.35
C GLU A 74 5.13 -2.36 11.54
N THR A 75 4.56 -1.17 11.40
CA THR A 75 3.12 -0.99 11.53
C THR A 75 2.38 -1.68 10.38
N ILE A 76 2.89 -1.55 9.16
CA ILE A 76 2.32 -2.25 8.01
C ILE A 76 2.37 -3.76 8.23
N GLU A 77 3.52 -4.26 8.69
CA GLU A 77 3.68 -5.69 8.98
C GLU A 77 2.65 -6.20 9.98
N LYS A 78 2.43 -5.47 11.07
CA LYS A 78 1.44 -5.84 12.08
C LYS A 78 0.03 -5.89 11.50
N LYS A 79 -0.31 -4.93 10.66
CA LYS A 79 -1.63 -4.90 10.02
C LYS A 79 -1.83 -6.08 9.07
N LEU A 80 -0.82 -6.42 8.29
CA LEU A 80 -0.89 -7.57 7.39
C LEU A 80 -0.99 -8.88 8.16
N ASN A 81 -0.37 -8.97 9.33
CA ASN A 81 -0.44 -10.17 10.17
C ASN A 81 -1.85 -10.43 10.72
N SER A 82 -2.73 -9.44 10.69
CA SER A 82 -4.11 -9.58 11.14
C SER A 82 -5.00 -10.31 10.12
N TYR A 83 -4.50 -10.56 8.94
CA TYR A 83 -5.26 -11.21 7.86
C TYR A 83 -4.66 -12.58 7.47
#